data_2359977435d43ef7bed7bd82da89f295
#
_entry.id   2359977435d43ef7bed7bd82da89f295
#
_cell.length_a   1.000
_cell.length_b   1.000
_cell.length_c   1.000
_cell.angle_alpha   90.00
_cell.angle_beta   90.00
_cell.angle_gamma   90.00
#
_symmetry.space_group_name_H-M   'P 1'
#
loop_
_entity.id
_entity.type
_entity.pdbx_description
1 polymer ?
#
loop_
_entity_poly.entity_id
_entity_poly.type
_entity_poly.pdbx_seq_one_letter_code
_entity_poly.pdbx_strand_id
1 'polypeptide(L)'
;MIALDTNVLVRFLVQDDAKQAAAATSLIQRSSRKAPAWLSREVMIETVWVLESAYDRSPAEISNVLFGLLEAEEIIIEEASDVAVAAEAYGVAGADFADHMIASAAIRSGAETIYTFDKKAARHNFATFLVK
;
A
#
# COMPACT_ATOMS: atom_id res chain seq x y z
N MET A 1 20.04 -2.50 5.29
CA MET A 1 18.61 -2.23 5.01
C MET A 1 18.15 -1.00 5.76
N ILE A 2 17.46 -0.12 5.10
CA ILE A 2 16.85 1.07 5.70
C ILE A 2 15.34 0.99 5.56
N ALA A 3 14.61 1.66 6.44
CA ALA A 3 13.16 1.77 6.31
C ALA A 3 12.80 3.18 5.88
N LEU A 4 11.74 3.31 5.10
CA LEU A 4 11.23 4.61 4.64
C LEU A 4 9.89 4.90 5.31
N ASP A 5 9.72 6.15 5.75
CA ASP A 5 8.42 6.63 6.19
C ASP A 5 7.58 7.03 4.98
N THR A 6 6.28 7.16 5.18
CA THR A 6 5.31 7.48 4.13
C THR A 6 5.68 8.76 3.39
N ASN A 7 6.04 9.82 4.10
CA ASN A 7 6.35 11.10 3.46
C ASN A 7 7.58 11.02 2.54
N VAL A 8 8.56 10.18 2.86
CA VAL A 8 9.72 9.98 1.99
C VAL A 8 9.28 9.27 0.71
N LEU A 9 8.48 8.20 0.84
CA LEU A 9 7.97 7.47 -0.32
C LEU A 9 7.10 8.36 -1.21
N VAL A 10 6.19 9.14 -0.61
CA VAL A 10 5.31 10.04 -1.36
C VAL A 10 6.12 11.10 -2.11
N ARG A 11 7.13 11.70 -1.49
CA ARG A 11 7.98 12.69 -2.18
C ARG A 11 8.71 12.08 -3.37
N PHE A 12 9.15 10.84 -3.23
CA PHE A 12 9.77 10.12 -4.34
C PHE A 12 8.75 9.87 -5.48
N LEU A 13 7.54 9.46 -5.13
CA LEU A 13 6.52 9.10 -6.13
C LEU A 13 5.93 10.31 -6.85
N VAL A 14 5.67 11.39 -6.13
CA VAL A 14 4.93 12.55 -6.65
C VAL A 14 5.83 13.64 -7.20
N GLN A 15 7.02 13.84 -6.62
CA GLN A 15 8.01 14.81 -7.10
C GLN A 15 7.53 16.28 -7.03
N ASP A 16 6.64 16.60 -6.10
CA ASP A 16 6.04 17.93 -6.00
C ASP A 16 6.85 18.94 -5.17
N ASP A 17 7.82 18.47 -4.39
CA ASP A 17 8.76 19.31 -3.64
C ASP A 17 10.16 18.99 -4.15
N ALA A 18 10.75 19.90 -4.90
CA ALA A 18 12.02 19.63 -5.60
C ALA A 18 13.14 19.19 -4.67
N LYS A 19 13.26 19.82 -3.51
CA LYS A 19 14.34 19.50 -2.56
C LYS A 19 14.12 18.16 -1.89
N GLN A 20 12.91 17.91 -1.39
CA GLN A 20 12.58 16.64 -0.73
C GLN A 20 12.55 15.49 -1.73
N ALA A 21 12.04 15.73 -2.94
CA ALA A 21 12.03 14.71 -3.99
C ALA A 21 13.44 14.30 -4.39
N ALA A 22 14.35 15.25 -4.51
CA ALA A 22 15.76 14.98 -4.83
C ALA A 22 16.42 14.14 -3.73
N ALA A 23 16.17 14.48 -2.46
CA ALA A 23 16.73 13.75 -1.33
C ALA A 23 16.17 12.32 -1.27
N ALA A 24 14.86 12.15 -1.44
CA ALA A 24 14.20 10.84 -1.44
C ALA A 24 14.71 9.98 -2.61
N THR A 25 14.81 10.55 -3.80
CA THR A 25 15.30 9.86 -5.00
C THR A 25 16.74 9.40 -4.78
N SER A 26 17.60 10.27 -4.28
CA SER A 26 19.00 9.93 -4.00
C SER A 26 19.10 8.78 -3.00
N LEU A 27 18.28 8.81 -1.94
CA LEU A 27 18.28 7.75 -0.93
C LEU A 27 17.88 6.40 -1.54
N ILE A 28 16.84 6.38 -2.34
CA ILE A 28 16.36 5.14 -2.98
C ILE A 28 17.36 4.64 -4.02
N GLN A 29 17.97 5.54 -4.78
CA GLN A 29 19.00 5.16 -5.77
C GLN A 29 20.24 4.54 -5.14
N ARG A 30 20.53 4.87 -3.89
CA ARG A 30 21.63 4.25 -3.14
C ARG A 30 21.28 2.88 -2.57
N SER A 31 20.00 2.52 -2.59
CA SER A 31 19.54 1.21 -2.16
C SER A 31 19.77 0.17 -3.25
N SER A 32 19.90 -1.09 -2.86
CA SER A 32 20.16 -2.18 -3.78
C SER A 32 19.54 -3.46 -3.24
N ARG A 33 19.59 -4.54 -4.02
CA ARG A 33 19.14 -5.85 -3.55
C ARG A 33 19.86 -6.27 -2.26
N LYS A 34 21.14 -5.94 -2.11
CA LYS A 34 21.96 -6.28 -0.92
C LYS A 34 21.68 -5.36 0.27
N ALA A 35 21.31 -4.11 0.00
CA ALA A 35 21.01 -3.09 1.00
C ALA A 35 19.72 -2.37 0.63
N PRO A 36 18.57 -3.06 0.73
CA PRO A 36 17.31 -2.51 0.22
C PRO A 36 16.70 -1.45 1.12
N ALA A 37 15.75 -0.71 0.54
CA ALA A 37 14.83 0.13 1.27
C ALA A 37 13.60 -0.71 1.62
N TRP A 38 13.22 -0.71 2.89
CA TRP A 38 12.09 -1.50 3.40
C TRP A 38 10.88 -0.63 3.63
N LEU A 39 9.71 -1.13 3.22
CA LEU A 39 8.42 -0.47 3.37
C LEU A 39 7.49 -1.37 4.19
N SER A 40 6.95 -0.82 5.29
CA SER A 40 6.01 -1.54 6.13
C SER A 40 4.62 -1.61 5.48
N ARG A 41 3.79 -2.52 5.97
CA ARG A 41 2.38 -2.61 5.58
C ARG A 41 1.65 -1.28 5.82
N GLU A 42 1.91 -0.67 6.97
CA GLU A 42 1.32 0.60 7.37
C GLU A 42 1.68 1.72 6.38
N VAL A 43 2.94 1.77 5.97
CA VAL A 43 3.39 2.75 4.97
C VAL A 43 2.66 2.54 3.64
N MET A 44 2.45 1.30 3.22
CA MET A 44 1.72 1.02 1.98
C MET A 44 0.27 1.49 2.05
N ILE A 45 -0.41 1.20 3.16
CA ILE A 45 -1.80 1.63 3.37
C ILE A 45 -1.90 3.16 3.38
N GLU A 46 -1.02 3.80 4.14
CA GLU A 46 -1.01 5.26 4.27
C GLU A 46 -0.68 5.93 2.95
N THR A 47 0.24 5.37 2.17
CA THR A 47 0.62 5.89 0.85
C THR A 47 -0.57 5.89 -0.11
N VAL A 48 -1.33 4.81 -0.17
CA VAL A 48 -2.54 4.74 -1.01
C VAL A 48 -3.52 5.83 -0.59
N TRP A 49 -3.77 5.97 0.71
CA TRP A 49 -4.68 6.99 1.23
C TRP A 49 -4.23 8.41 0.85
N VAL A 50 -2.94 8.70 0.98
CA VAL A 50 -2.39 10.03 0.63
C VAL A 50 -2.52 10.31 -0.87
N LEU A 51 -2.20 9.32 -1.72
CA LEU A 51 -2.31 9.49 -3.17
C LEU A 51 -3.76 9.72 -3.61
N GLU A 52 -4.72 9.08 -2.95
CA GLU A 52 -6.14 9.32 -3.20
C GLU A 52 -6.59 10.70 -2.73
N SER A 53 -6.32 11.03 -1.46
CA SER A 53 -6.94 12.19 -0.79
C SER A 53 -6.21 13.50 -1.05
N ALA A 54 -4.88 13.47 -1.14
CA ALA A 54 -4.08 14.69 -1.30
C ALA A 54 -3.69 14.95 -2.75
N TYR A 55 -3.60 13.91 -3.59
CA TYR A 55 -3.12 14.05 -4.97
C TYR A 55 -4.15 13.61 -6.02
N ASP A 56 -5.33 13.20 -5.58
CA ASP A 56 -6.46 12.85 -6.46
C ASP A 56 -6.09 11.86 -7.57
N ARG A 57 -5.23 10.90 -7.24
CA ARG A 57 -4.83 9.85 -8.18
C ARG A 57 -5.94 8.81 -8.30
N SER A 58 -6.12 8.28 -9.51
CA SER A 58 -7.12 7.23 -9.74
C SER A 58 -6.67 5.88 -9.19
N PRO A 59 -7.62 4.95 -8.93
CA PRO A 59 -7.24 3.59 -8.52
C PRO A 59 -6.31 2.89 -9.51
N ALA A 60 -6.50 3.08 -10.81
CA ALA A 60 -5.63 2.50 -11.83
C ALA A 60 -4.21 3.04 -11.75
N GLU A 61 -4.05 4.36 -11.58
CA GLU A 61 -2.74 4.99 -11.42
C GLU A 61 -2.03 4.49 -10.16
N ILE A 62 -2.76 4.43 -9.04
CA ILE A 62 -2.20 3.97 -7.76
C ILE A 62 -1.80 2.51 -7.83
N SER A 63 -2.64 1.66 -8.44
CA SER A 63 -2.33 0.25 -8.62
C SER A 63 -1.02 0.06 -9.43
N ASN A 64 -0.84 0.85 -10.49
CA ASN A 64 0.38 0.81 -11.29
C ASN A 64 1.62 1.20 -10.45
N VAL A 65 1.48 2.20 -9.58
CA VAL A 65 2.55 2.61 -8.66
C VAL A 65 2.91 1.45 -7.72
N LEU A 66 1.90 0.80 -7.14
CA LEU A 66 2.11 -0.30 -6.22
C LEU A 66 2.84 -1.48 -6.88
N PHE A 67 2.44 -1.85 -8.10
CA PHE A 67 3.12 -2.91 -8.84
C PHE A 67 4.55 -2.53 -9.22
N GLY A 68 4.78 -1.26 -9.55
CA GLY A 68 6.14 -0.76 -9.78
C GLY A 68 7.04 -0.92 -8.56
N LEU A 69 6.52 -0.63 -7.37
CA LEU A 69 7.26 -0.81 -6.12
C LEU A 69 7.50 -2.29 -5.82
N LEU A 70 6.52 -3.15 -6.08
CA LEU A 70 6.64 -4.59 -5.89
C LEU A 70 7.70 -5.23 -6.79
N GLU A 71 7.90 -4.69 -7.98
CA GLU A 71 8.87 -5.20 -8.95
C GLU A 71 10.29 -4.66 -8.76
N ALA A 72 10.45 -3.58 -7.99
CA ALA A 72 11.75 -2.93 -7.81
C ALA A 72 12.68 -3.78 -6.94
N GLU A 73 13.87 -4.07 -7.44
CA GLU A 73 14.84 -4.92 -6.74
C GLU A 73 15.41 -4.27 -5.49
N GLU A 74 15.49 -2.95 -5.46
CA GLU A 74 16.04 -2.17 -4.35
C GLU A 74 15.04 -1.93 -3.23
N ILE A 75 13.80 -2.39 -3.38
CA ILE A 75 12.72 -2.18 -2.40
C ILE A 75 12.19 -3.53 -1.91
N ILE A 76 12.04 -3.65 -0.59
CA ILE A 76 11.37 -4.79 0.04
C ILE A 76 10.11 -4.29 0.71
N ILE A 77 8.99 -4.93 0.41
CA ILE A 77 7.69 -4.60 1.00
C ILE A 77 7.29 -5.69 1.98
N GLU A 78 6.95 -5.31 3.21
CA GLU A 78 6.46 -6.24 4.21
C GLU A 78 5.18 -6.91 3.74
N GLU A 79 5.15 -8.24 3.77
CA GLU A 79 4.02 -9.03 3.29
C GLU A 79 3.63 -8.64 1.85
N ALA A 80 4.60 -8.68 0.96
CA ALA A 80 4.44 -8.26 -0.43
C ALA A 80 3.28 -8.96 -1.15
N SER A 81 3.02 -10.23 -0.81
CA SER A 81 1.90 -10.99 -1.40
C SER A 81 0.54 -10.36 -1.07
N ASP A 82 0.37 -9.87 0.17
CA ASP A 82 -0.86 -9.19 0.58
C ASP A 82 -1.06 -7.91 -0.22
N VAL A 83 0.02 -7.16 -0.40
CA VAL A 83 0.00 -5.91 -1.15
C VAL A 83 -0.35 -6.17 -2.61
N ALA A 84 0.20 -7.21 -3.21
CA ALA A 84 -0.09 -7.58 -4.60
C ALA A 84 -1.58 -7.89 -4.79
N VAL A 85 -2.17 -8.70 -3.91
CA VAL A 85 -3.59 -9.06 -3.97
C VAL A 85 -4.46 -7.83 -3.78
N ALA A 86 -4.14 -7.00 -2.78
CA ALA A 86 -4.90 -5.78 -2.50
C ALA A 86 -4.79 -4.77 -3.65
N ALA A 87 -3.62 -4.62 -4.25
CA ALA A 87 -3.40 -3.71 -5.38
C ALA A 87 -4.20 -4.14 -6.61
N GLU A 88 -4.25 -5.44 -6.91
CA GLU A 88 -5.03 -5.99 -8.02
C GLU A 88 -6.52 -5.70 -7.84
N ALA A 89 -7.07 -6.04 -6.69
CA ALA A 89 -8.49 -5.80 -6.39
C ALA A 89 -8.84 -4.31 -6.42
N TYR A 90 -7.96 -3.49 -5.90
CA TYR A 90 -8.13 -2.04 -5.87
C TYR A 90 -8.15 -1.45 -7.30
N GLY A 91 -7.21 -1.85 -8.13
CA GLY A 91 -7.07 -1.32 -9.49
C GLY A 91 -8.17 -1.75 -10.44
N VAL A 92 -8.67 -2.99 -10.30
CA VAL A 92 -9.66 -3.58 -11.21
C VAL A 92 -11.10 -3.23 -10.78
N ALA A 93 -11.41 -3.39 -9.50
CA ALA A 93 -12.79 -3.29 -9.00
C ALA A 93 -13.02 -2.08 -8.10
N GLY A 94 -12.01 -1.26 -7.86
CA GLY A 94 -12.13 -0.11 -6.95
C GLY A 94 -12.37 -0.51 -5.50
N ALA A 95 -12.03 -1.75 -5.14
CA ALA A 95 -12.16 -2.23 -3.77
C ALA A 95 -11.18 -1.49 -2.87
N ASP A 96 -11.59 -1.19 -1.65
CA ASP A 96 -10.76 -0.43 -0.71
C ASP A 96 -9.46 -1.16 -0.39
N PHE A 97 -8.34 -0.50 -0.61
CA PHE A 97 -7.02 -1.11 -0.40
C PHE A 97 -6.82 -1.50 1.08
N ALA A 98 -7.18 -0.61 2.00
CA ALA A 98 -7.04 -0.87 3.43
C ALA A 98 -7.89 -2.07 3.88
N ASP A 99 -9.12 -2.20 3.36
CA ASP A 99 -9.98 -3.34 3.69
C ASP A 99 -9.34 -4.67 3.31
N HIS A 100 -8.72 -4.74 2.14
CA HIS A 100 -7.99 -5.94 1.72
C HIS A 100 -6.77 -6.22 2.59
N MET A 101 -6.05 -5.20 3.00
CA MET A 101 -4.89 -5.36 3.88
C MET A 101 -5.30 -5.84 5.27
N ILE A 102 -6.41 -5.31 5.80
CA ILE A 102 -6.97 -5.76 7.08
C ILE A 102 -7.40 -7.23 6.98
N ALA A 103 -8.09 -7.59 5.91
CA ALA A 103 -8.54 -8.96 5.70
C ALA A 103 -7.37 -9.94 5.62
N SER A 104 -6.33 -9.60 4.87
CA SER A 104 -5.14 -10.45 4.74
C SER A 104 -4.46 -10.70 6.09
N ALA A 105 -4.34 -9.66 6.91
CA ALA A 105 -3.75 -9.78 8.24
C ALA A 105 -4.60 -10.67 9.15
N ALA A 106 -5.93 -10.52 9.11
CA ALA A 106 -6.85 -11.30 9.91
C ALA A 106 -6.81 -12.78 9.52
N ILE A 107 -6.82 -13.07 8.24
CA ILE A 107 -6.71 -14.45 7.71
C ILE A 107 -5.40 -15.09 8.19
N ARG A 108 -4.30 -14.37 8.07
CA ARG A 108 -2.99 -14.87 8.47
C ARG A 108 -2.92 -15.18 9.97
N SER A 109 -3.62 -14.39 10.79
CA SER A 109 -3.65 -14.63 12.24
C SER A 109 -4.63 -15.71 12.67
N GLY A 110 -5.40 -16.29 11.75
CA GLY A 110 -6.33 -17.37 12.04
C GLY A 110 -7.73 -16.91 12.45
N ALA A 111 -8.08 -15.64 12.22
CA ALA A 111 -9.42 -15.16 12.51
C ALA A 111 -10.44 -15.81 11.58
N GLU A 112 -11.64 -16.10 12.06
CA GLU A 112 -12.70 -16.73 11.29
C GLU A 112 -13.41 -15.73 10.38
N THR A 113 -13.51 -14.47 10.80
CA THR A 113 -14.14 -13.40 10.03
C THR A 113 -13.70 -12.06 10.57
N ILE A 114 -14.01 -11.00 9.83
CA ILE A 114 -13.88 -9.61 10.29
C ILE A 114 -15.28 -9.05 10.46
N TYR A 115 -15.60 -8.58 11.66
CA TYR A 115 -16.84 -7.86 11.88
C TYR A 115 -16.69 -6.40 11.52
N THR A 116 -17.68 -5.84 10.87
CA THR A 116 -17.64 -4.44 10.40
C THR A 116 -19.04 -3.82 10.48
N PHE A 117 -19.09 -2.51 10.65
CA PHE A 117 -20.32 -1.71 10.49
C PHE A 117 -20.39 -1.07 9.10
N ASP A 118 -19.37 -1.22 8.27
CA ASP A 118 -19.30 -0.66 6.93
C ASP A 118 -19.92 -1.65 5.93
N LYS A 119 -21.01 -1.25 5.30
CA LYS A 119 -21.70 -2.09 4.31
C LYS A 119 -20.82 -2.39 3.10
N LYS A 120 -19.97 -1.46 2.72
CA LYS A 120 -19.06 -1.66 1.60
C LYS A 120 -17.99 -2.71 1.94
N ALA A 121 -17.39 -2.62 3.13
CA ALA A 121 -16.44 -3.60 3.61
C ALA A 121 -17.08 -4.98 3.78
N ALA A 122 -18.35 -5.04 4.20
CA ALA A 122 -19.08 -6.29 4.41
C ALA A 122 -19.34 -7.06 3.11
N ARG A 123 -19.18 -6.44 1.95
CA ARG A 123 -19.26 -7.15 0.65
C ARG A 123 -18.04 -8.02 0.39
N HIS A 124 -16.97 -7.81 1.14
CA HIS A 124 -15.80 -8.64 1.06
C HIS A 124 -16.13 -10.04 1.59
N ASN A 125 -15.70 -11.08 0.90
CA ASN A 125 -16.04 -12.47 1.24
C ASN A 125 -15.69 -12.86 2.68
N PHE A 126 -14.69 -12.22 3.25
CA PHE A 126 -14.20 -12.54 4.60
C PHE A 126 -14.90 -11.73 5.69
N ALA A 127 -15.62 -10.69 5.35
CA ALA A 127 -16.20 -9.77 6.32
C ALA A 127 -17.66 -10.09 6.64
N THR A 128 -18.07 -9.79 7.88
CA THR A 128 -19.43 -9.97 8.36
C THR A 128 -19.98 -8.64 8.89
N PHE A 129 -21.14 -8.24 8.37
CA PHE A 129 -21.80 -7.01 8.84
C PHE A 129 -22.36 -7.25 10.23
N LEU A 130 -21.98 -6.42 11.19
CA LEU A 130 -22.31 -6.67 12.59
C LEU A 130 -23.76 -6.31 12.94
N VAL A 131 -24.29 -5.26 12.35
CA VAL A 131 -25.67 -4.79 12.60
C VAL A 131 -26.54 -5.09 11.40
N LYS A 132 -27.71 -5.65 11.67
CA LYS A 132 -28.68 -6.01 10.62
C LYS A 132 -29.60 -4.83 10.29
#